data_28dc5f01f37ed6499e9913c739d2579a
#
_entry.id   28dc5f01f37ed6499e9913c739d2579a
#
_cell.length_a   1.000
_cell.length_b   1.000
_cell.length_c   1.000
_cell.angle_alpha   90.00
_cell.angle_beta   90.00
_cell.angle_gamma   90.00
#
_symmetry.space_group_name_H-M   'P 1'
#
loop_
_entity.id
_entity.type
_entity.pdbx_description
1 polymer ?
#
loop_
_entity_poly.entity_id
_entity_poly.type
_entity_poly.pdbx_seq_one_letter_code
_entity_poly.pdbx_strand_id
1 'polypeptide(L)'
;LFASKMGAPPTQVVTVAGKHCETDNLFMDVPAPDVEPGDVIAVPACGAYTFAMSSNYNRLPRPAVVHVLEGQADVVVERQTWEDLVTQERVPERLARD
;
A
#
# COMPACT_ATOMS: atom_id res chain seq x y z
N LEU A 1 -5.28 12.69 -4.50
CA LEU A 1 -6.00 13.44 -3.45
C LEU A 1 -5.26 13.30 -2.11
N PHE A 2 -5.05 14.42 -1.43
CA PHE A 2 -4.55 14.44 -0.04
C PHE A 2 -5.77 14.39 0.89
N ALA A 3 -6.20 13.17 1.21
CA ALA A 3 -7.50 12.93 1.84
C ALA A 3 -7.60 13.54 3.24
N SER A 4 -6.51 13.56 4.01
CA SER A 4 -6.48 14.19 5.34
C SER A 4 -6.43 15.72 5.30
N LYS A 5 -6.17 16.31 4.14
CA LYS A 5 -6.04 17.77 3.96
C LYS A 5 -6.89 18.30 2.80
N MET A 6 -8.08 17.73 2.63
CA MET A 6 -9.01 18.15 1.59
C MET A 6 -9.38 19.63 1.75
N GLY A 7 -9.28 20.38 0.64
CA GLY A 7 -9.58 21.81 0.63
C GLY A 7 -8.40 22.71 1.04
N ALA A 8 -7.31 22.17 1.54
CA ALA A 8 -6.09 22.96 1.78
C ALA A 8 -5.46 23.39 0.44
N PRO A 9 -5.02 24.64 0.29
CA PRO A 9 -4.38 25.10 -0.93
C PRO A 9 -3.00 24.42 -1.11
N PRO A 10 -2.56 24.20 -2.36
CA PRO A 10 -1.23 23.69 -2.60
C PRO A 10 -0.17 24.75 -2.25
N THR A 11 0.85 24.32 -1.52
CA THR A 11 1.97 25.17 -1.09
C THR A 11 3.32 24.67 -1.63
N GLN A 12 3.34 23.49 -2.22
CA GLN A 12 4.54 22.83 -2.73
C GLN A 12 4.21 21.89 -3.90
N VAL A 13 5.26 21.40 -4.55
CA VAL A 13 5.17 20.37 -5.58
C VAL A 13 5.94 19.15 -5.10
N VAL A 14 5.32 17.98 -5.16
CA VAL A 14 5.89 16.72 -4.66
C VAL A 14 5.88 15.62 -5.70
N THR A 15 6.76 14.66 -5.54
CA THR A 15 6.68 13.36 -6.21
C THR A 15 6.13 12.33 -5.25
N VAL A 16 5.07 11.65 -5.65
CA VAL A 16 4.50 10.54 -4.88
C VAL A 16 5.15 9.24 -5.36
N ALA A 17 5.82 8.56 -4.46
CA ALA A 17 6.57 7.34 -4.74
C ALA A 17 6.16 6.21 -3.80
N GLY A 18 6.40 4.97 -4.22
CA GLY A 18 6.26 3.79 -3.37
C GLY A 18 7.42 3.61 -2.40
N LYS A 19 7.29 2.61 -1.51
CA LYS A 19 8.29 2.30 -0.47
C LYS A 19 9.10 1.02 -0.74
N HIS A 20 8.93 0.40 -1.90
CA HIS A 20 9.36 -0.98 -2.14
C HIS A 20 10.75 -1.12 -2.77
N CYS A 21 11.57 -0.09 -2.79
CA CYS A 21 12.89 -0.08 -3.46
C CYS A 21 12.82 -0.37 -4.97
N GLU A 22 11.71 -0.09 -5.58
CA GLU A 22 11.52 -0.08 -7.01
C GLU A 22 11.50 1.37 -7.52
N THR A 23 11.78 1.58 -8.78
CA THR A 23 11.75 2.91 -9.42
C THR A 23 10.31 3.36 -9.70
N ASP A 24 9.44 3.19 -8.73
CA ASP A 24 8.03 3.44 -8.86
C ASP A 24 7.68 4.84 -8.34
N ASN A 25 7.99 5.84 -9.14
CA ASN A 25 7.33 7.13 -8.99
C ASN A 25 5.90 6.96 -9.50
N LEU A 26 4.94 7.05 -8.59
CA LEU A 26 3.53 6.93 -8.94
C LEU A 26 3.04 8.17 -9.67
N PHE A 27 3.39 9.34 -9.16
CA PHE A 27 3.05 10.62 -9.75
C PHE A 27 4.17 11.62 -9.51
N MET A 28 4.58 12.34 -10.56
CA MET A 28 5.55 13.41 -10.48
C MET A 28 4.88 14.78 -10.60
N ASP A 29 5.51 15.79 -10.05
CA ASP A 29 5.10 17.19 -10.16
C ASP A 29 3.65 17.44 -9.69
N VAL A 30 3.27 16.80 -8.56
CA VAL A 30 1.93 16.93 -7.99
C VAL A 30 1.87 18.15 -7.08
N PRO A 31 0.98 19.11 -7.35
CA PRO A 31 0.70 20.18 -6.39
C PRO A 31 0.14 19.59 -5.09
N ALA A 32 0.75 19.92 -3.97
CA ALA A 32 0.40 19.39 -2.66
C ALA A 32 0.28 20.49 -1.61
N PRO A 33 -0.61 20.33 -0.63
CA PRO A 33 -0.57 21.15 0.58
C PRO A 33 0.69 20.84 1.38
N ASP A 34 0.86 21.47 2.51
CA ASP A 34 1.89 21.09 3.47
C ASP A 34 1.55 19.72 4.05
N VAL A 35 2.36 18.71 3.69
CA VAL A 35 2.14 17.30 4.07
C VAL A 35 3.19 16.82 5.06
N GLU A 36 2.77 15.91 5.94
CA GLU A 36 3.61 15.36 6.99
C GLU A 36 3.39 13.85 7.14
N PRO A 37 4.31 13.13 7.79
CA PRO A 37 4.14 11.70 8.06
C PRO A 37 2.84 11.43 8.83
N GLY A 38 2.03 10.49 8.31
CA GLY A 38 0.72 10.17 8.86
C GLY A 38 -0.44 10.72 8.03
N ASP A 39 -0.19 11.64 7.12
CA ASP A 39 -1.22 12.10 6.18
C ASP A 39 -1.67 10.97 5.24
N VAL A 40 -2.95 10.99 4.92
CA VAL A 40 -3.58 9.99 4.05
C VAL A 40 -3.69 10.52 2.63
N ILE A 41 -3.18 9.73 1.69
CA ILE A 41 -3.31 9.99 0.24
C ILE A 41 -4.29 8.99 -0.35
N ALA A 42 -5.21 9.47 -1.18
CA ALA A 42 -6.11 8.63 -1.95
C ALA A 42 -5.82 8.78 -3.45
N VAL A 43 -5.68 7.64 -4.12
CA VAL A 43 -5.52 7.56 -5.57
C VAL A 43 -6.82 7.02 -6.17
N PRO A 44 -7.62 7.86 -6.85
CA PRO A 44 -8.87 7.41 -7.46
C PRO A 44 -8.65 6.51 -8.69
N ALA A 45 -9.69 5.78 -9.06
CA ALA A 45 -9.76 4.98 -10.29
C ALA A 45 -8.61 3.98 -10.48
N CYS A 46 -8.11 3.40 -9.40
CA CYS A 46 -6.99 2.47 -9.42
C CYS A 46 -7.38 1.03 -9.05
N GLY A 47 -8.63 0.62 -9.30
CA GLY A 47 -9.09 -0.75 -9.03
C GLY A 47 -8.42 -1.80 -9.90
N ALA A 48 -8.26 -1.51 -11.19
CA ALA A 48 -7.54 -2.39 -12.10
C ALA A 48 -6.02 -2.18 -11.99
N TYR A 49 -5.26 -3.27 -12.20
CA TYR A 49 -3.78 -3.27 -12.25
C TYR A 49 -3.08 -2.76 -10.97
N THR A 50 -3.76 -2.79 -9.83
CA THR A 50 -3.19 -2.43 -8.54
C THR A 50 -3.09 -3.64 -7.62
N PHE A 51 -4.18 -4.06 -6.98
CA PHE A 51 -4.14 -5.22 -6.10
C PHE A 51 -3.71 -6.50 -6.83
N ALA A 52 -4.20 -6.72 -8.06
CA ALA A 52 -3.85 -7.90 -8.86
C ALA A 52 -2.35 -7.96 -9.19
N MET A 53 -1.67 -6.83 -9.31
CA MET A 53 -0.22 -6.73 -9.54
C MET A 53 0.59 -6.65 -8.25
N SER A 54 -0.05 -6.54 -7.10
CA SER A 54 0.67 -6.47 -5.83
C SER A 54 1.44 -7.75 -5.55
N SER A 55 2.60 -7.63 -4.93
CA SER A 55 3.48 -8.74 -4.59
C SER A 55 4.02 -8.61 -3.18
N ASN A 56 4.75 -9.61 -2.75
CA ASN A 56 5.48 -9.58 -1.47
C ASN A 56 6.94 -9.14 -1.64
N TYR A 57 7.22 -8.31 -2.63
CA TYR A 57 8.57 -7.78 -2.84
C TYR A 57 9.10 -7.13 -1.54
N ASN A 58 10.36 -7.36 -1.23
CA ASN A 58 10.98 -7.02 0.06
C ASN A 58 10.27 -7.63 1.28
N ARG A 59 9.54 -8.73 1.09
CA ARG A 59 8.79 -9.41 2.14
C ARG A 59 7.76 -8.52 2.86
N LEU A 60 7.18 -7.57 2.14
CA LEU A 60 6.10 -6.75 2.67
C LEU A 60 4.75 -7.45 2.47
N PRO A 61 3.91 -7.51 3.52
CA PRO A 61 2.56 -8.05 3.40
C PRO A 61 1.71 -7.23 2.43
N ARG A 62 0.86 -7.92 1.66
CA ARG A 62 -0.12 -7.28 0.79
C ARG A 62 -1.23 -6.63 1.63
N PRO A 63 -1.75 -5.46 1.22
CA PRO A 63 -2.79 -4.76 1.96
C PRO A 63 -4.13 -5.49 1.89
N ALA A 64 -5.04 -5.12 2.78
CA ALA A 64 -6.44 -5.52 2.69
C ALA A 64 -7.13 -4.86 1.49
N VAL A 65 -8.18 -5.50 0.98
CA VAL A 65 -9.16 -4.86 0.09
C VAL A 65 -10.46 -4.68 0.87
N VAL A 66 -10.95 -3.45 0.88
CA VAL A 66 -12.16 -3.07 1.61
C VAL A 66 -13.18 -2.52 0.62
N HIS A 67 -14.37 -3.04 0.66
CA HIS A 67 -15.51 -2.53 -0.08
C HIS A 67 -16.28 -1.54 0.81
N VAL A 68 -16.53 -0.35 0.30
CA VAL A 68 -17.29 0.67 1.03
C VAL A 68 -18.55 1.01 0.26
N LEU A 69 -19.69 0.82 0.88
CA LEU A 69 -20.99 1.11 0.31
C LEU A 69 -21.90 1.67 1.40
N GLU A 70 -22.62 2.75 1.09
CA GLU A 70 -23.59 3.36 2.02
C GLU A 70 -23.05 3.64 3.43
N GLY A 71 -21.78 4.05 3.52
CA GLY A 71 -21.10 4.36 4.77
C GLY A 71 -20.67 3.13 5.59
N GLN A 72 -20.83 1.92 5.05
CA GLN A 72 -20.33 0.68 5.66
C GLN A 72 -19.08 0.19 4.94
N ALA A 73 -18.20 -0.43 5.69
CA ALA A 73 -16.92 -0.96 5.17
C ALA A 73 -16.81 -2.45 5.47
N ASP A 74 -16.66 -3.24 4.41
CA ASP A 74 -16.52 -4.70 4.47
C ASP A 74 -15.15 -5.12 3.95
N VAL A 75 -14.43 -5.93 4.71
CA VAL A 75 -13.17 -6.52 4.25
C VAL A 75 -13.50 -7.65 3.30
N VAL A 76 -13.09 -7.50 2.04
CA VAL A 76 -13.30 -8.54 0.99
C VAL A 76 -12.02 -9.32 0.68
N VAL A 77 -10.87 -8.78 1.04
CA VAL A 77 -9.58 -9.49 1.07
C VAL A 77 -8.86 -9.12 2.35
N GLU A 78 -8.55 -10.12 3.15
CA GLU A 78 -7.80 -9.92 4.40
C GLU A 78 -6.39 -9.39 4.15
N ARG A 79 -5.92 -8.53 5.04
CA ARG A 79 -4.53 -8.11 5.05
C ARG A 79 -3.64 -9.30 5.37
N GLN A 80 -2.58 -9.49 4.59
CA GLN A 80 -1.59 -10.51 4.92
C GLN A 80 -0.90 -10.21 6.25
N THR A 81 -0.65 -11.26 7.01
CA THR A 81 0.21 -11.26 8.19
C THR A 81 1.66 -11.63 7.80
N TRP A 82 2.58 -11.52 8.74
CA TRP A 82 3.95 -12.00 8.53
C TRP A 82 4.01 -13.53 8.40
N GLU A 83 3.13 -14.23 9.08
CA GLU A 83 2.99 -15.69 9.02
C GLU A 83 2.58 -16.13 7.61
N ASP A 84 1.70 -15.39 6.95
CA ASP A 84 1.27 -15.69 5.57
C ASP A 84 2.45 -15.71 4.60
N LEU A 85 3.47 -14.90 4.83
CA LEU A 85 4.64 -14.81 3.96
C LEU A 85 5.52 -16.06 4.01
N VAL A 86 5.44 -16.85 5.08
CA VAL A 86 6.28 -18.00 5.30
C VAL A 86 5.51 -19.34 5.29
N THR A 87 4.23 -19.32 4.98
CA THR A 87 3.37 -20.53 5.00
C THR A 87 3.88 -21.66 4.09
N GLN A 88 4.55 -21.32 3.00
CA GLN A 88 5.09 -22.27 2.04
C GLN A 88 6.54 -22.66 2.33
N GLU A 89 7.19 -22.03 3.29
CA GLU A 89 8.58 -22.31 3.64
C GLU A 89 8.65 -23.56 4.51
N ARG A 90 9.69 -24.34 4.29
CA ARG A 90 9.96 -25.57 5.07
C ARG A 90 11.45 -25.63 5.38
N VAL A 91 11.77 -26.00 6.59
CA VAL A 91 13.14 -26.35 6.97
C VAL A 91 13.34 -27.83 6.64
N PRO A 92 14.24 -28.18 5.71
CA PRO A 92 14.55 -29.57 5.44
C PRO A 92 15.11 -30.27 6.70
N GLU A 93 14.76 -31.55 6.93
CA GLU A 93 15.20 -32.30 8.11
C GLU A 93 16.72 -32.26 8.30
N ARG A 94 17.50 -32.37 7.23
CA ARG A 94 18.96 -32.31 7.27
C ARG A 94 19.52 -30.97 7.76
N LEU A 95 18.72 -29.94 7.80
CA LEU A 95 19.09 -28.59 8.26
C LEU A 95 18.41 -28.24 9.59
N ALA A 96 17.45 -29.05 10.03
CA ALA A 96 16.85 -28.90 11.33
C ALA A 96 17.89 -29.33 12.36
N ARG A 97 18.34 -28.42 13.21
CA ARG A 97 19.21 -28.70 14.35
C ARG A 97 18.34 -28.75 15.59
N ASP A 98 18.60 -29.75 16.39
CA ASP A 98 17.99 -29.90 17.71
C ASP A 98 18.38 -28.72 18.64
#